data_b4ef7b3b94ce9c714cb6aaaf75bef40c
#
_entry.id   b4ef7b3b94ce9c714cb6aaaf75bef40c
#
_cell.length_a   1.000
_cell.length_b   1.000
_cell.length_c   1.000
_cell.angle_alpha   90.00
_cell.angle_beta   90.00
_cell.angle_gamma   90.00
#
_symmetry.space_group_name_H-M   'P 1'
#
loop_
_entity.id
_entity.type
_entity.pdbx_description
1 polymer ?
#
loop_
_entity_poly.entity_id
_entity_poly.type
_entity_poly.pdbx_seq_one_letter_code
_entity_poly.pdbx_strand_id
1 'polypeptide(L)'
;LLTCGRGQRIGIFAGSGGGESTLLGEIANGSNADVNVIALIGERGREVAPFLADCLGEEGMARSVVVVATCEQTPLMRVRASQAAIAIADYFRDSGANVLFMIDSLTRLAMAQRELGLLLGEPPSARGYTPSCFQLLANTVERLGNAAVGGITALLTVLVDGGDMDEPVSDAVRSLVDGHIVLDRKIAERGYYPAIDVSRSISRVANEVITKEHALAARKFRSILATYAEVQDLIRIGAYVRGSSPMVDKAIELMPRVEKFLKQDVGQQTSYETTRQGLLQIASAWPY
;
A
#
# COMPACT_ATOMS: atom_id res chain seq x y z
N LEU A 1 -9.43 -1.19 9.30
CA LEU A 1 -9.31 -2.51 8.65
C LEU A 1 -7.86 -2.90 8.40
N LEU A 2 -7.02 -1.91 8.03
CA LEU A 2 -5.60 -2.07 7.71
C LEU A 2 -4.77 -1.07 8.52
N THR A 3 -5.00 -1.00 9.82
CA THR A 3 -4.33 -0.05 10.70
C THR A 3 -2.83 -0.26 10.63
N CYS A 4 -2.13 0.83 10.36
CA CYS A 4 -0.67 0.88 10.25
C CYS A 4 -0.08 1.40 11.56
N GLY A 5 0.89 0.69 12.11
CA GLY A 5 1.68 1.15 13.25
C GLY A 5 2.83 2.06 12.82
N ARG A 6 3.29 2.92 13.71
CA ARG A 6 4.53 3.69 13.48
C ARG A 6 5.72 2.75 13.36
N GLY A 7 6.56 2.98 12.36
CA GLY A 7 7.70 2.13 12.05
C GLY A 7 7.37 0.87 11.26
N GLN A 8 6.11 0.67 10.87
CA GLN A 8 5.70 -0.47 10.06
C GLN A 8 6.11 -0.31 8.59
N ARG A 9 6.51 -1.41 7.97
CA ARG A 9 6.82 -1.51 6.54
C ARG A 9 5.65 -2.15 5.83
N ILE A 10 5.00 -1.41 4.91
CA ILE A 10 3.84 -1.87 4.18
C ILE A 10 4.12 -1.87 2.68
N GLY A 11 3.91 -3.00 2.02
CA GLY A 11 3.93 -3.10 0.57
C GLY A 11 2.60 -2.64 -0.03
N ILE A 12 2.62 -1.79 -1.07
CA ILE A 12 1.45 -1.45 -1.89
C ILE A 12 1.62 -2.16 -3.22
N PHE A 13 0.80 -3.17 -3.45
CA PHE A 13 0.84 -4.02 -4.64
C PHE A 13 -0.23 -3.54 -5.62
N ALA A 14 0.21 -3.05 -6.77
CA ALA A 14 -0.68 -2.47 -7.77
C ALA A 14 -0.34 -2.93 -9.18
N GLY A 15 -1.36 -3.22 -9.97
CA GLY A 15 -1.23 -3.27 -11.44
C GLY A 15 -1.28 -1.86 -12.02
N SER A 16 -0.83 -1.69 -13.26
CA SER A 16 -0.86 -0.40 -13.95
C SER A 16 -2.27 0.23 -13.93
N GLY A 17 -2.38 1.49 -13.50
CA GLY A 17 -3.64 2.24 -13.45
C GLY A 17 -4.50 1.96 -12.20
N GLY A 18 -3.93 1.41 -11.14
CA GLY A 18 -4.63 1.14 -9.87
C GLY A 18 -4.88 2.36 -8.97
N GLY A 19 -4.41 3.56 -9.35
CA GLY A 19 -4.55 4.77 -8.53
C GLY A 19 -3.50 4.88 -7.42
N GLU A 20 -2.37 4.20 -7.57
CA GLU A 20 -1.28 4.16 -6.58
C GLU A 20 -0.69 5.54 -6.28
N SER A 21 -0.40 6.35 -7.30
CA SER A 21 0.18 7.69 -7.10
C SER A 21 -0.76 8.61 -6.33
N THR A 22 -2.06 8.55 -6.62
CA THR A 22 -3.09 9.30 -5.88
C THR A 22 -3.13 8.83 -4.43
N LEU A 23 -3.15 7.52 -4.19
CA LEU A 23 -3.14 6.96 -2.82
C LEU A 23 -1.89 7.37 -2.04
N LEU A 24 -0.70 7.35 -2.66
CA LEU A 24 0.54 7.81 -2.03
C LEU A 24 0.45 9.30 -1.65
N GLY A 25 -0.06 10.16 -2.54
CA GLY A 25 -0.28 11.57 -2.25
C GLY A 25 -1.26 11.80 -1.09
N GLU A 26 -2.40 11.10 -1.10
CA GLU A 26 -3.38 11.16 0.00
C GLU A 26 -2.78 10.74 1.35
N ILE A 27 -1.97 9.68 1.36
CA ILE A 27 -1.30 9.25 2.59
C ILE A 27 -0.22 10.25 3.00
N ALA A 28 0.56 10.80 2.06
CA ALA A 28 1.56 11.83 2.36
C ALA A 28 0.94 13.05 3.01
N ASN A 29 -0.21 13.50 2.51
CA ASN A 29 -0.92 14.66 3.03
C ASN A 29 -1.68 14.36 4.33
N GLY A 30 -2.29 13.18 4.45
CA GLY A 30 -3.12 12.80 5.59
C GLY A 30 -2.35 12.19 6.77
N SER A 31 -1.06 11.88 6.64
CA SER A 31 -0.28 11.27 7.70
C SER A 31 0.12 12.27 8.80
N ASN A 32 0.33 11.75 10.00
CA ASN A 32 0.86 12.50 11.14
C ASN A 32 2.40 12.38 11.26
N ALA A 33 3.09 12.08 10.17
CA ALA A 33 4.54 12.08 10.13
C ALA A 33 5.09 13.51 10.21
N ASP A 34 6.27 13.67 10.83
CA ASP A 34 6.94 14.96 10.92
C ASP A 34 7.52 15.38 9.56
N VAL A 35 7.99 14.40 8.77
CA VAL A 35 8.58 14.60 7.45
C VAL A 35 8.28 13.40 6.55
N ASN A 36 8.02 13.68 5.27
CA ASN A 36 7.94 12.67 4.24
C ASN A 36 9.27 12.59 3.47
N VAL A 37 9.75 11.40 3.19
CA VAL A 37 10.86 11.17 2.26
C VAL A 37 10.35 10.27 1.14
N ILE A 38 10.29 10.82 -0.06
CA ILE A 38 9.65 10.17 -1.22
C ILE A 38 10.71 9.90 -2.28
N ALA A 39 10.87 8.64 -2.65
CA ALA A 39 11.80 8.19 -3.68
C ALA A 39 11.03 7.74 -4.93
N LEU A 40 11.08 8.54 -5.98
CA LEU A 40 10.52 8.21 -7.29
C LEU A 40 11.61 7.55 -8.14
N ILE A 41 11.61 6.22 -8.18
CA ILE A 41 12.67 5.42 -8.78
C ILE A 41 12.19 4.71 -10.05
N GLY A 42 12.72 5.16 -11.19
CA GLY A 42 12.39 4.57 -12.50
C GLY A 42 11.04 5.02 -13.05
N GLU A 43 10.38 6.01 -12.44
CA GLU A 43 9.15 6.60 -12.95
C GLU A 43 9.39 7.37 -14.25
N ARG A 44 8.36 7.57 -15.04
CA ARG A 44 8.46 8.34 -16.27
C ARG A 44 8.57 9.81 -15.94
N GLY A 45 9.52 10.53 -16.59
CA GLY A 45 9.75 11.95 -16.34
C GLY A 45 8.47 12.80 -16.39
N ARG A 46 7.53 12.48 -17.31
CA ARG A 46 6.24 13.17 -17.45
C ARG A 46 5.28 12.96 -16.27
N GLU A 47 5.47 11.93 -15.44
CA GLU A 47 4.61 11.61 -14.29
C GLU A 47 5.07 12.29 -13.01
N VAL A 48 6.33 12.77 -12.98
CA VAL A 48 6.91 13.41 -11.79
C VAL A 48 6.25 14.76 -11.47
N ALA A 49 6.17 15.66 -12.44
CA ALA A 49 5.60 16.99 -12.20
C ALA A 49 4.12 16.94 -11.78
N PRO A 50 3.24 16.14 -12.42
CA PRO A 50 1.87 15.94 -11.94
C PRO A 50 1.80 15.35 -10.52
N PHE A 51 2.64 14.39 -10.18
CA PHE A 51 2.68 13.84 -8.81
C PHE A 51 3.00 14.92 -7.78
N LEU A 52 3.99 15.77 -8.05
CA LEU A 52 4.38 16.85 -7.14
C LEU A 52 3.29 17.93 -7.02
N ALA A 53 2.66 18.31 -8.15
CA ALA A 53 1.68 19.38 -8.18
C ALA A 53 0.30 18.93 -7.70
N ASP A 54 -0.19 17.79 -8.21
CA ASP A 54 -1.58 17.37 -8.05
C ASP A 54 -1.77 16.40 -6.88
N CYS A 55 -0.77 15.52 -6.60
CA CYS A 55 -0.89 14.54 -5.53
C CYS A 55 -0.33 15.06 -4.21
N LEU A 56 0.83 15.73 -4.20
CA LEU A 56 1.41 16.31 -2.99
C LEU A 56 0.90 17.72 -2.71
N GLY A 57 0.83 18.56 -3.75
CA GLY A 57 0.47 19.98 -3.61
C GLY A 57 1.48 20.78 -2.75
N GLU A 58 1.16 22.03 -2.46
CA GLU A 58 2.06 22.91 -1.69
C GLU A 58 2.27 22.45 -0.25
N GLU A 59 1.22 22.01 0.44
CA GLU A 59 1.30 21.55 1.85
C GLU A 59 2.12 20.27 1.97
N GLY A 60 1.89 19.30 1.10
CA GLY A 60 2.65 18.06 1.06
C GLY A 60 4.11 18.30 0.73
N MET A 61 4.41 19.18 -0.22
CA MET A 61 5.77 19.55 -0.60
C MET A 61 6.52 20.26 0.54
N ALA A 62 5.85 21.12 1.31
CA ALA A 62 6.48 21.88 2.40
C ALA A 62 7.08 20.98 3.50
N ARG A 63 6.60 19.74 3.63
CA ARG A 63 7.09 18.75 4.60
C ARG A 63 7.70 17.50 3.95
N SER A 64 8.11 17.60 2.68
CA SER A 64 8.62 16.47 1.95
C SER A 64 10.02 16.71 1.40
N VAL A 65 10.84 15.67 1.41
CA VAL A 65 12.05 15.57 0.61
C VAL A 65 11.78 14.57 -0.51
N VAL A 66 11.90 15.01 -1.76
CA VAL A 66 11.64 14.15 -2.92
C VAL A 66 12.94 13.87 -3.66
N VAL A 67 13.27 12.59 -3.79
CA VAL A 67 14.43 12.09 -4.54
C VAL A 67 13.93 11.45 -5.83
N VAL A 68 14.36 11.95 -6.96
CA VAL A 68 13.88 11.51 -8.27
C VAL A 68 15.01 10.92 -9.09
N ALA A 69 14.79 9.70 -9.59
CA ALA A 69 15.60 9.10 -10.65
C ALA A 69 14.69 8.42 -11.67
N THR A 70 14.42 9.09 -12.78
CA THR A 70 13.46 8.61 -13.79
C THR A 70 13.98 7.39 -14.55
N CYS A 71 13.13 6.76 -15.36
CA CYS A 71 13.48 5.61 -16.20
C CYS A 71 14.57 5.93 -17.25
N GLU A 72 14.79 7.21 -17.54
CA GLU A 72 15.83 7.69 -18.47
C GLU A 72 17.23 7.69 -17.84
N GLN A 73 17.31 7.67 -16.50
CA GLN A 73 18.57 7.61 -15.78
C GLN A 73 19.19 6.21 -15.86
N THR A 74 20.52 6.15 -15.75
CA THR A 74 21.23 4.87 -15.76
C THR A 74 20.80 3.97 -14.58
N PRO A 75 20.92 2.64 -14.70
CA PRO A 75 20.62 1.72 -13.62
C PRO A 75 21.33 2.07 -12.31
N LEU A 76 22.60 2.42 -12.40
CA LEU A 76 23.41 2.84 -11.25
C LEU A 76 22.83 4.07 -10.55
N MET A 77 22.40 5.07 -11.30
CA MET A 77 21.78 6.29 -10.74
C MET A 77 20.48 5.98 -10.04
N ARG A 78 19.63 5.10 -10.60
CA ARG A 78 18.38 4.66 -9.96
C ARG A 78 18.65 3.95 -8.63
N VAL A 79 19.64 3.06 -8.57
CA VAL A 79 20.04 2.39 -7.32
C VAL A 79 20.62 3.40 -6.32
N ARG A 80 21.48 4.31 -6.75
CA ARG A 80 22.08 5.33 -5.87
C ARG A 80 21.04 6.31 -5.33
N ALA A 81 20.05 6.69 -6.13
CA ALA A 81 18.96 7.57 -5.69
C ALA A 81 18.13 6.92 -4.57
N SER A 82 17.81 5.62 -4.67
CA SER A 82 17.12 4.92 -3.59
C SER A 82 17.95 4.87 -2.30
N GLN A 83 19.25 4.63 -2.40
CA GLN A 83 20.17 4.64 -1.25
C GLN A 83 20.27 6.03 -0.62
N ALA A 84 20.31 7.10 -1.43
CA ALA A 84 20.32 8.48 -0.95
C ALA A 84 19.01 8.83 -0.22
N ALA A 85 17.86 8.44 -0.76
CA ALA A 85 16.57 8.65 -0.10
C ALA A 85 16.51 7.96 1.28
N ILE A 86 16.99 6.72 1.38
CA ILE A 86 17.06 6.00 2.66
C ILE A 86 18.01 6.70 3.63
N ALA A 87 19.18 7.17 3.16
CA ALA A 87 20.12 7.91 4.01
C ALA A 87 19.52 9.22 4.56
N ILE A 88 18.70 9.91 3.76
CA ILE A 88 17.95 11.10 4.19
C ILE A 88 16.91 10.71 5.24
N ALA A 89 16.18 9.63 5.03
CA ALA A 89 15.20 9.12 6.00
C ALA A 89 15.87 8.72 7.34
N ASP A 90 17.03 8.04 7.26
CA ASP A 90 17.83 7.70 8.44
C ASP A 90 18.26 8.94 9.22
N TYR A 91 18.70 10.01 8.53
CA TYR A 91 19.11 11.27 9.15
C TYR A 91 17.96 11.89 9.98
N PHE A 92 16.76 11.96 9.43
CA PHE A 92 15.61 12.48 10.15
C PHE A 92 15.20 11.58 11.31
N ARG A 93 15.17 10.25 11.09
CA ARG A 93 14.88 9.27 12.15
C ARG A 93 15.87 9.42 13.31
N ASP A 94 17.16 9.49 13.02
CA ASP A 94 18.21 9.57 14.05
C ASP A 94 18.19 10.92 14.79
N SER A 95 17.56 11.94 14.18
CA SER A 95 17.23 13.22 14.81
C SER A 95 15.97 13.17 15.69
N GLY A 96 15.30 12.02 15.77
CA GLY A 96 14.11 11.78 16.59
C GLY A 96 12.78 11.97 15.87
N ALA A 97 12.78 12.26 14.57
CA ALA A 97 11.54 12.45 13.82
C ALA A 97 10.82 11.13 13.50
N ASN A 98 9.50 11.22 13.36
CA ASN A 98 8.69 10.18 12.73
C ASN A 98 8.65 10.44 11.22
N VAL A 99 9.36 9.62 10.47
CA VAL A 99 9.49 9.74 9.03
C VAL A 99 8.44 8.87 8.35
N LEU A 100 7.77 9.40 7.34
CA LEU A 100 7.03 8.60 6.37
C LEU A 100 7.93 8.45 5.13
N PHE A 101 8.43 7.24 4.92
CA PHE A 101 9.22 6.90 3.74
C PHE A 101 8.35 6.26 2.67
N MET A 102 8.45 6.72 1.45
CA MET A 102 7.76 6.15 0.30
C MET A 102 8.75 5.87 -0.82
N ILE A 103 8.62 4.72 -1.46
CA ILE A 103 9.39 4.42 -2.69
C ILE A 103 8.45 3.94 -3.79
N ASP A 104 8.51 4.62 -4.91
CA ASP A 104 7.80 4.25 -6.13
C ASP A 104 8.80 4.08 -7.28
N SER A 105 9.22 2.83 -7.62
CA SER A 105 8.77 1.58 -7.03
C SER A 105 9.95 0.62 -6.76
N LEU A 106 9.76 -0.33 -5.83
CA LEU A 106 10.73 -1.40 -5.57
C LEU A 106 10.92 -2.30 -6.81
N THR A 107 9.88 -2.52 -7.61
CA THR A 107 9.98 -3.30 -8.85
C THR A 107 10.97 -2.65 -9.82
N ARG A 108 10.91 -1.33 -10.00
CA ARG A 108 11.83 -0.60 -10.88
C ARG A 108 13.24 -0.53 -10.31
N LEU A 109 13.37 -0.49 -8.98
CA LEU A 109 14.66 -0.61 -8.30
C LEU A 109 15.28 -2.00 -8.56
N ALA A 110 14.49 -3.07 -8.42
CA ALA A 110 14.93 -4.43 -8.72
C ALA A 110 15.33 -4.60 -10.20
N MET A 111 14.58 -4.00 -11.13
CA MET A 111 14.93 -3.99 -12.55
C MET A 111 16.27 -3.28 -12.80
N ALA A 112 16.52 -2.14 -12.14
CA ALA A 112 17.80 -1.44 -12.25
C ALA A 112 18.96 -2.31 -11.74
N GLN A 113 18.78 -2.97 -10.60
CA GLN A 113 19.79 -3.88 -10.06
C GLN A 113 19.99 -5.12 -10.96
N ARG A 114 18.92 -5.64 -11.57
CA ARG A 114 19.03 -6.73 -12.55
C ARG A 114 19.93 -6.35 -13.72
N GLU A 115 19.75 -5.15 -14.28
CA GLU A 115 20.59 -4.66 -15.37
C GLU A 115 22.07 -4.60 -14.93
N LEU A 116 22.36 -4.10 -13.71
CA LEU A 116 23.72 -4.07 -13.17
C LEU A 116 24.30 -5.46 -12.93
N GLY A 117 23.51 -6.37 -12.32
CA GLY A 117 23.95 -7.74 -12.05
C GLY A 117 24.29 -8.49 -13.34
N LEU A 118 23.45 -8.40 -14.36
CA LEU A 118 23.72 -9.00 -15.67
C LEU A 118 24.97 -8.41 -16.33
N LEU A 119 25.19 -7.10 -16.26
CA LEU A 119 26.40 -6.46 -16.76
C LEU A 119 27.67 -6.94 -16.03
N LEU A 120 27.55 -7.29 -14.75
CA LEU A 120 28.64 -7.83 -13.94
C LEU A 120 28.81 -9.36 -14.07
N GLY A 121 28.00 -10.01 -14.90
CA GLY A 121 28.08 -11.44 -15.16
C GLY A 121 27.39 -12.33 -14.10
N GLU A 122 26.51 -11.77 -13.27
CA GLU A 122 25.71 -12.59 -12.37
C GLU A 122 24.77 -13.52 -13.14
N PRO A 123 24.63 -14.79 -12.73
CA PRO A 123 23.70 -15.70 -13.41
C PRO A 123 22.26 -15.28 -13.16
N PRO A 124 21.42 -15.21 -14.23
CA PRO A 124 20.01 -14.92 -14.08
C PRO A 124 19.26 -16.09 -13.44
N SER A 125 18.30 -15.79 -12.57
CA SER A 125 17.33 -16.73 -12.01
C SER A 125 15.93 -16.51 -12.61
N ALA A 126 14.86 -16.78 -11.84
CA ALA A 126 13.49 -16.63 -12.29
C ALA A 126 13.21 -15.25 -12.89
N ARG A 127 12.58 -15.18 -14.05
CA ARG A 127 12.30 -13.98 -14.86
C ARG A 127 13.54 -13.09 -15.11
N GLY A 128 14.72 -13.68 -15.10
CA GLY A 128 15.98 -12.98 -15.38
C GLY A 128 16.51 -12.11 -14.25
N TYR A 129 15.91 -12.15 -13.05
CA TYR A 129 16.44 -11.46 -11.88
C TYR A 129 17.72 -12.14 -11.39
N THR A 130 18.69 -11.32 -10.96
CA THR A 130 19.96 -11.79 -10.40
C THR A 130 19.88 -11.88 -8.87
N PRO A 131 20.70 -12.69 -8.20
CA PRO A 131 20.71 -12.81 -6.74
C PRO A 131 20.88 -11.45 -6.03
N SER A 132 21.67 -10.53 -6.59
CA SER A 132 21.86 -9.19 -6.04
C SER A 132 20.59 -8.35 -6.00
N CYS A 133 19.57 -8.63 -6.85
CA CYS A 133 18.28 -7.96 -6.80
C CYS A 133 17.57 -8.20 -5.47
N PHE A 134 17.48 -9.46 -5.07
CA PHE A 134 16.80 -9.84 -3.83
C PHE A 134 17.56 -9.36 -2.60
N GLN A 135 18.90 -9.41 -2.65
CA GLN A 135 19.73 -8.85 -1.59
C GLN A 135 19.54 -7.32 -1.44
N LEU A 136 19.44 -6.59 -2.56
CA LEU A 136 19.17 -5.15 -2.54
C LEU A 136 17.78 -4.85 -1.94
N LEU A 137 16.75 -5.60 -2.33
CA LEU A 137 15.40 -5.46 -1.78
C LEU A 137 15.38 -5.71 -0.26
N ALA A 138 15.99 -6.80 0.19
CA ALA A 138 16.09 -7.11 1.62
C ALA A 138 16.82 -6.02 2.39
N ASN A 139 17.99 -5.58 1.92
CA ASN A 139 18.76 -4.49 2.55
C ASN A 139 17.98 -3.16 2.57
N THR A 140 17.19 -2.87 1.53
CA THR A 140 16.37 -1.67 1.45
C THR A 140 15.26 -1.71 2.50
N VAL A 141 14.52 -2.81 2.60
CA VAL A 141 13.39 -2.96 3.51
C VAL A 141 13.85 -3.04 4.97
N GLU A 142 14.93 -3.76 5.26
CA GLU A 142 15.43 -3.94 6.63
C GLU A 142 16.02 -2.68 7.26
N ARG A 143 16.46 -1.71 6.46
CA ARG A 143 16.93 -0.40 6.98
C ARG A 143 15.80 0.49 7.52
N LEU A 144 14.57 0.22 7.10
CA LEU A 144 13.40 1.00 7.50
C LEU A 144 12.84 0.45 8.82
N GLY A 145 12.12 1.27 9.56
CA GLY A 145 11.51 0.89 10.83
C GLY A 145 11.92 1.79 12.00
N ASN A 146 11.58 1.36 13.21
CA ASN A 146 11.85 2.12 14.42
C ASN A 146 13.33 2.02 14.85
N ALA A 147 13.83 3.10 15.43
CA ALA A 147 15.11 3.18 16.11
C ALA A 147 14.90 3.55 17.60
N ALA A 148 15.99 3.81 18.32
CA ALA A 148 15.93 4.15 19.74
C ALA A 148 15.19 5.48 20.03
N VAL A 149 15.21 6.43 19.09
CA VAL A 149 14.67 7.77 19.27
C VAL A 149 13.54 8.09 18.29
N GLY A 150 13.72 7.83 17.01
CA GLY A 150 12.73 8.11 15.97
C GLY A 150 12.28 6.83 15.25
N GLY A 151 11.49 6.98 14.19
CA GLY A 151 11.01 5.85 13.40
C GLY A 151 10.76 6.18 11.95
N ILE A 152 10.88 5.17 11.08
CA ILE A 152 10.54 5.26 9.66
C ILE A 152 9.37 4.32 9.40
N THR A 153 8.19 4.88 9.18
CA THR A 153 7.06 4.13 8.62
C THR A 153 7.20 4.11 7.10
N ALA A 154 7.14 2.94 6.49
CA ALA A 154 7.45 2.81 5.07
C ALA A 154 6.27 2.31 4.24
N LEU A 155 6.04 2.96 3.10
CA LEU A 155 5.14 2.53 2.04
C LEU A 155 5.96 2.20 0.79
N LEU A 156 5.91 0.96 0.38
CA LEU A 156 6.80 0.39 -0.62
C LEU A 156 5.94 -0.10 -1.78
N THR A 157 5.92 0.63 -2.91
CA THR A 157 5.12 0.20 -4.05
C THR A 157 5.80 -0.94 -4.81
N VAL A 158 4.99 -1.88 -5.21
CA VAL A 158 5.37 -3.05 -6.01
C VAL A 158 4.43 -3.15 -7.20
N LEU A 159 4.98 -3.02 -8.40
CA LEU A 159 4.21 -3.18 -9.62
C LEU A 159 4.00 -4.66 -9.91
N VAL A 160 2.74 -5.05 -10.05
CA VAL A 160 2.31 -6.44 -10.23
C VAL A 160 1.66 -6.60 -11.60
N ASP A 161 2.40 -7.18 -12.54
CA ASP A 161 1.89 -7.40 -13.89
C ASP A 161 0.74 -8.42 -13.89
N GLY A 162 -0.40 -8.02 -14.45
CA GLY A 162 -1.58 -8.89 -14.54
C GLY A 162 -2.18 -9.33 -13.19
N GLY A 163 -1.77 -8.74 -12.07
CA GLY A 163 -2.22 -9.13 -10.73
C GLY A 163 -1.54 -10.39 -10.18
N ASP A 164 -0.43 -10.82 -10.80
CA ASP A 164 0.35 -12.01 -10.40
C ASP A 164 1.20 -11.71 -9.16
N MET A 165 0.65 -12.00 -7.99
CA MET A 165 1.33 -11.82 -6.70
C MET A 165 2.47 -12.83 -6.46
N ASP A 166 2.61 -13.85 -7.30
CA ASP A 166 3.66 -14.88 -7.20
C ASP A 166 4.85 -14.56 -8.12
N GLU A 167 4.86 -13.37 -8.72
CA GLU A 167 6.00 -12.82 -9.43
C GLU A 167 7.18 -12.66 -8.45
N PRO A 168 8.45 -12.99 -8.85
CA PRO A 168 9.58 -13.09 -7.93
C PRO A 168 9.81 -11.87 -7.04
N VAL A 169 9.67 -10.64 -7.56
CA VAL A 169 9.83 -9.40 -6.76
C VAL A 169 8.66 -9.24 -5.80
N SER A 170 7.43 -9.51 -6.26
CA SER A 170 6.23 -9.41 -5.44
C SER A 170 6.27 -10.40 -4.28
N ASP A 171 6.64 -11.64 -4.53
CA ASP A 171 6.75 -12.68 -3.49
C ASP A 171 7.87 -12.35 -2.49
N ALA A 172 9.04 -11.94 -2.99
CA ALA A 172 10.15 -11.52 -2.14
C ALA A 172 9.77 -10.35 -1.22
N VAL A 173 9.18 -9.27 -1.77
CA VAL A 173 8.79 -8.10 -0.97
C VAL A 173 7.69 -8.47 0.03
N ARG A 174 6.69 -9.28 -0.39
CA ARG A 174 5.62 -9.77 0.51
C ARG A 174 6.15 -10.50 1.73
N SER A 175 7.27 -11.21 1.60
CA SER A 175 7.92 -11.90 2.71
C SER A 175 8.68 -10.97 3.67
N LEU A 176 9.15 -9.82 3.17
CA LEU A 176 9.98 -8.86 3.91
C LEU A 176 9.17 -7.82 4.68
N VAL A 177 7.93 -7.52 4.24
CA VAL A 177 7.12 -6.44 4.81
C VAL A 177 6.23 -6.90 5.96
N ASP A 178 5.82 -5.97 6.82
CA ASP A 178 4.94 -6.20 7.98
C ASP A 178 3.45 -6.14 7.62
N GLY A 179 3.12 -6.03 6.36
CA GLY A 179 1.77 -5.99 5.82
C GLY A 179 1.76 -5.56 4.36
N HIS A 180 0.62 -5.74 3.71
CA HIS A 180 0.48 -5.32 2.33
C HIS A 180 -0.94 -4.84 2.02
N ILE A 181 -1.03 -3.90 1.09
CA ILE A 181 -2.25 -3.36 0.51
C ILE A 181 -2.27 -3.77 -0.96
N VAL A 182 -3.34 -4.38 -1.40
CA VAL A 182 -3.54 -4.77 -2.80
C VAL A 182 -4.51 -3.78 -3.44
N LEU A 183 -4.08 -3.11 -4.50
CA LEU A 183 -4.95 -2.30 -5.34
C LEU A 183 -5.46 -3.16 -6.50
N ASP A 184 -6.77 -3.26 -6.63
CA ASP A 184 -7.41 -4.09 -7.65
C ASP A 184 -8.02 -3.23 -8.76
N ARG A 185 -7.59 -3.47 -10.00
CA ARG A 185 -8.07 -2.76 -11.18
C ARG A 185 -9.58 -2.90 -11.40
N LYS A 186 -10.16 -4.07 -11.08
CA LYS A 186 -11.60 -4.30 -11.21
C LYS A 186 -12.41 -3.43 -10.23
N ILE A 187 -11.84 -3.10 -9.08
CA ILE A 187 -12.43 -2.17 -8.13
C ILE A 187 -12.37 -0.75 -8.70
N ALA A 188 -11.22 -0.33 -9.25
CA ALA A 188 -11.05 0.97 -9.91
C ALA A 188 -11.99 1.15 -11.11
N GLU A 189 -12.14 0.13 -11.96
CA GLU A 189 -13.04 0.13 -13.13
C GLU A 189 -14.53 0.33 -12.76
N ARG A 190 -14.90 0.03 -11.52
CA ARG A 190 -16.25 0.30 -10.97
C ARG A 190 -16.39 1.72 -10.41
N GLY A 191 -15.35 2.54 -10.50
CA GLY A 191 -15.32 3.88 -9.89
C GLY A 191 -15.25 3.85 -8.37
N TYR A 192 -14.68 2.79 -7.78
CA TYR A 192 -14.47 2.68 -6.34
C TYR A 192 -13.03 3.07 -6.00
N TYR A 193 -12.89 4.17 -5.30
CA TYR A 193 -11.60 4.68 -4.86
C TYR A 193 -11.60 4.94 -3.34
N PRO A 194 -10.44 4.73 -2.66
CA PRO A 194 -9.25 4.04 -3.18
C PRO A 194 -9.57 2.58 -3.57
N ALA A 195 -8.92 2.07 -4.64
CA ALA A 195 -9.23 0.75 -5.21
C ALA A 195 -8.63 -0.41 -4.38
N ILE A 196 -8.73 -0.34 -3.06
CA ILE A 196 -8.14 -1.30 -2.13
C ILE A 196 -9.01 -2.56 -2.03
N ASP A 197 -8.43 -3.71 -2.37
CA ASP A 197 -9.02 -5.00 -2.04
C ASP A 197 -8.72 -5.35 -0.58
N VAL A 198 -9.67 -5.09 0.29
CA VAL A 198 -9.57 -5.35 1.74
C VAL A 198 -9.41 -6.84 2.04
N SER A 199 -9.96 -7.71 1.19
CA SER A 199 -9.92 -9.17 1.39
C SER A 199 -8.53 -9.73 1.17
N ARG A 200 -7.79 -9.16 0.21
CA ARG A 200 -6.41 -9.54 -0.14
C ARG A 200 -5.35 -8.73 0.58
N SER A 201 -5.75 -7.77 1.41
CA SER A 201 -4.85 -6.87 2.13
C SER A 201 -4.75 -7.23 3.60
N ILE A 202 -3.56 -7.07 4.20
CA ILE A 202 -3.30 -7.40 5.60
C ILE A 202 -2.32 -6.41 6.23
N SER A 203 -2.54 -6.09 7.51
CA SER A 203 -1.53 -5.50 8.40
C SER A 203 -1.24 -6.50 9.52
N ARG A 204 -0.01 -7.00 9.57
CA ARG A 204 0.40 -8.04 10.53
C ARG A 204 0.47 -7.50 11.95
N VAL A 205 0.77 -6.21 12.11
CA VAL A 205 0.86 -5.55 13.42
C VAL A 205 -0.46 -4.90 13.88
N ALA A 206 -1.53 -4.98 13.07
CA ALA A 206 -2.79 -4.31 13.39
C ALA A 206 -3.30 -4.67 14.80
N ASN A 207 -3.24 -5.95 15.16
CA ASN A 207 -3.73 -6.43 16.48
C ASN A 207 -2.91 -5.92 17.67
N GLU A 208 -1.68 -5.45 17.45
CA GLU A 208 -0.80 -4.90 18.48
C GLU A 208 -1.08 -3.41 18.72
N VAL A 209 -1.62 -2.71 17.71
CA VAL A 209 -1.81 -1.25 17.73
C VAL A 209 -3.27 -0.82 17.85
N ILE A 210 -4.23 -1.76 17.85
CA ILE A 210 -5.66 -1.49 18.00
C ILE A 210 -6.25 -2.14 19.25
N THR A 211 -7.41 -1.63 19.71
CA THR A 211 -8.13 -2.24 20.82
C THR A 211 -8.79 -3.57 20.42
N LYS A 212 -9.09 -4.41 21.41
CA LYS A 212 -9.82 -5.69 21.18
C LYS A 212 -11.19 -5.46 20.52
N GLU A 213 -11.87 -4.37 20.89
CA GLU A 213 -13.15 -3.96 20.30
C GLU A 213 -13.00 -3.66 18.81
N HIS A 214 -11.99 -2.87 18.45
CA HIS A 214 -11.66 -2.54 17.06
C HIS A 214 -11.30 -3.81 16.26
N ALA A 215 -10.47 -4.69 16.83
CA ALA A 215 -10.12 -5.96 16.18
C ALA A 215 -11.33 -6.85 15.91
N LEU A 216 -12.28 -6.92 16.86
CA LEU A 216 -13.52 -7.64 16.68
C LEU A 216 -14.37 -7.03 15.55
N ALA A 217 -14.50 -5.70 15.54
CA ALA A 217 -15.26 -5.00 14.50
C ALA A 217 -14.63 -5.19 13.11
N ALA A 218 -13.31 -5.16 13.01
CA ALA A 218 -12.62 -5.42 11.76
C ALA A 218 -12.84 -6.87 11.24
N ARG A 219 -12.86 -7.86 12.13
CA ARG A 219 -13.19 -9.25 11.77
C ARG A 219 -14.63 -9.37 11.27
N LYS A 220 -15.59 -8.77 11.99
CA LYS A 220 -17.01 -8.76 11.59
C LYS A 220 -17.20 -8.09 10.22
N PHE A 221 -16.54 -6.97 9.98
CA PHE A 221 -16.59 -6.29 8.70
C PHE A 221 -16.05 -7.16 7.55
N ARG A 222 -14.93 -7.85 7.76
CA ARG A 222 -14.37 -8.79 6.78
C ARG A 222 -15.30 -9.99 6.54
N SER A 223 -15.98 -10.47 7.59
CA SER A 223 -16.99 -11.52 7.47
C SER A 223 -18.17 -11.09 6.57
N ILE A 224 -18.65 -9.85 6.69
CA ILE A 224 -19.68 -9.31 5.80
C ILE A 224 -19.22 -9.36 4.33
N LEU A 225 -17.99 -8.87 4.07
CA LEU A 225 -17.41 -8.87 2.72
C LEU A 225 -17.27 -10.30 2.16
N ALA A 226 -16.77 -11.23 2.96
CA ALA A 226 -16.58 -12.62 2.55
C ALA A 226 -17.92 -13.30 2.24
N THR A 227 -18.92 -13.17 3.14
CA THR A 227 -20.26 -13.72 2.93
C THR A 227 -20.94 -13.17 1.68
N TYR A 228 -20.78 -11.87 1.42
CA TYR A 228 -21.32 -11.27 0.19
C TYR A 228 -20.62 -11.77 -1.07
N ALA A 229 -19.27 -11.89 -1.02
CA ALA A 229 -18.47 -12.35 -2.14
C ALA A 229 -18.84 -13.78 -2.60
N GLU A 230 -19.19 -14.68 -1.66
CA GLU A 230 -19.60 -16.06 -1.95
C GLU A 230 -20.86 -16.14 -2.83
N VAL A 231 -21.73 -15.14 -2.74
CA VAL A 231 -23.04 -15.14 -3.43
C VAL A 231 -23.16 -14.05 -4.49
N GLN A 232 -22.14 -13.23 -4.67
CA GLN A 232 -22.19 -12.08 -5.56
C GLN A 232 -22.59 -12.45 -7.00
N ASP A 233 -22.07 -13.53 -7.52
CA ASP A 233 -22.40 -13.98 -8.88
C ASP A 233 -23.84 -14.50 -8.96
N LEU A 234 -24.34 -15.20 -7.94
CA LEU A 234 -25.73 -15.65 -7.87
C LEU A 234 -26.69 -14.45 -7.83
N ILE A 235 -26.34 -13.39 -7.10
CA ILE A 235 -27.13 -12.15 -7.07
C ILE A 235 -27.15 -11.49 -8.46
N ARG A 236 -26.01 -11.40 -9.12
CA ARG A 236 -25.88 -10.75 -10.45
C ARG A 236 -26.70 -11.41 -11.53
N ILE A 237 -26.80 -12.74 -11.51
CA ILE A 237 -27.62 -13.51 -12.47
C ILE A 237 -29.07 -13.71 -12.00
N GLY A 238 -29.45 -13.16 -10.84
CA GLY A 238 -30.81 -13.30 -10.30
C GLY A 238 -31.15 -14.68 -9.75
N ALA A 239 -30.15 -15.52 -9.49
CA ALA A 239 -30.35 -16.90 -8.99
C ALA A 239 -30.42 -17.00 -7.46
N TYR A 240 -30.02 -15.93 -6.72
CA TYR A 240 -30.14 -15.93 -5.28
C TYR A 240 -31.59 -15.70 -4.83
N VAL A 241 -32.12 -16.61 -3.99
CA VAL A 241 -33.46 -16.51 -3.42
C VAL A 241 -33.38 -15.90 -2.03
N ARG A 242 -33.96 -14.72 -1.85
CA ARG A 242 -34.02 -14.06 -0.55
C ARG A 242 -34.76 -14.93 0.48
N GLY A 243 -34.23 -15.03 1.69
CA GLY A 243 -34.75 -15.91 2.75
C GLY A 243 -34.12 -17.30 2.80
N SER A 244 -33.30 -17.68 1.79
CA SER A 244 -32.59 -18.97 1.79
C SER A 244 -31.46 -19.04 2.83
N SER A 245 -30.83 -17.90 3.15
CA SER A 245 -29.82 -17.81 4.19
C SER A 245 -29.88 -16.46 4.92
N PRO A 246 -30.29 -16.47 6.22
CA PRO A 246 -30.38 -15.23 7.00
C PRO A 246 -29.05 -14.44 7.08
N MET A 247 -27.93 -15.16 7.09
CA MET A 247 -26.60 -14.55 7.11
C MET A 247 -26.30 -13.81 5.80
N VAL A 248 -26.60 -14.42 4.66
CA VAL A 248 -26.42 -13.82 3.33
C VAL A 248 -27.36 -12.63 3.15
N ASP A 249 -28.64 -12.77 3.53
CA ASP A 249 -29.60 -11.67 3.47
C ASP A 249 -29.12 -10.46 4.27
N LYS A 250 -28.53 -10.70 5.44
CA LYS A 250 -27.99 -9.64 6.28
C LYS A 250 -26.74 -9.02 5.66
N ALA A 251 -25.88 -9.81 5.02
CA ALA A 251 -24.74 -9.28 4.28
C ALA A 251 -25.19 -8.36 3.12
N ILE A 252 -26.18 -8.80 2.34
CA ILE A 252 -26.75 -8.00 1.25
C ILE A 252 -27.32 -6.68 1.77
N GLU A 253 -28.06 -6.71 2.90
CA GLU A 253 -28.62 -5.51 3.54
C GLU A 253 -27.55 -4.50 3.94
N LEU A 254 -26.40 -4.98 4.44
CA LEU A 254 -25.32 -4.14 4.94
C LEU A 254 -24.37 -3.60 3.84
N MET A 255 -24.32 -4.25 2.65
CA MET A 255 -23.39 -3.87 1.57
C MET A 255 -23.43 -2.40 1.19
N PRO A 256 -24.58 -1.72 1.06
CA PRO A 256 -24.58 -0.28 0.72
C PRO A 256 -23.84 0.58 1.76
N ARG A 257 -23.91 0.21 3.05
CA ARG A 257 -23.17 0.90 4.13
C ARG A 257 -21.70 0.56 4.11
N VAL A 258 -21.35 -0.68 3.83
CA VAL A 258 -19.98 -1.16 3.65
C VAL A 258 -19.31 -0.44 2.49
N GLU A 259 -19.97 -0.37 1.34
CA GLU A 259 -19.47 0.33 0.16
C GLU A 259 -19.26 1.83 0.42
N LYS A 260 -20.23 2.49 1.07
CA LYS A 260 -20.09 3.91 1.45
C LYS A 260 -18.90 4.13 2.39
N PHE A 261 -18.64 3.20 3.32
CA PHE A 261 -17.52 3.28 4.24
C PHE A 261 -16.15 3.08 3.55
N LEU A 262 -16.09 2.24 2.52
CA LEU A 262 -14.88 1.95 1.79
C LEU A 262 -14.54 2.98 0.71
N LYS A 263 -15.51 3.74 0.24
CA LYS A 263 -15.31 4.80 -0.76
C LYS A 263 -14.87 6.10 -0.09
N GLN A 264 -13.95 6.78 -0.76
CA GLN A 264 -13.44 8.08 -0.35
C GLN A 264 -13.15 8.92 -1.60
N ASP A 265 -13.60 10.15 -1.61
CA ASP A 265 -13.26 11.08 -2.68
C ASP A 265 -11.81 11.57 -2.53
N VAL A 266 -11.18 11.93 -3.65
CA VAL A 266 -9.84 12.51 -3.65
C VAL A 266 -9.83 13.82 -2.85
N GLY A 267 -8.84 13.99 -1.98
CA GLY A 267 -8.73 15.12 -1.05
C GLY A 267 -9.59 15.00 0.21
N GLN A 268 -10.43 13.97 0.31
CA GLN A 268 -11.22 13.74 1.52
C GLN A 268 -10.35 13.10 2.61
N GLN A 269 -10.14 13.81 3.70
CA GLN A 269 -9.45 13.27 4.87
C GLN A 269 -10.46 12.93 5.96
N THR A 270 -10.32 11.75 6.54
CA THR A 270 -11.17 11.27 7.64
C THR A 270 -10.30 10.91 8.83
N SER A 271 -10.62 11.43 10.02
CA SER A 271 -9.86 11.13 11.22
C SER A 271 -9.92 9.63 11.57
N TYR A 272 -8.86 9.14 12.23
CA TYR A 272 -8.83 7.75 12.72
C TYR A 272 -10.03 7.43 13.61
N GLU A 273 -10.43 8.35 14.49
CA GLU A 273 -11.54 8.14 15.42
C GLU A 273 -12.89 8.07 14.68
N THR A 274 -13.13 8.95 13.70
CA THR A 274 -14.34 8.90 12.86
C THR A 274 -14.41 7.59 12.08
N THR A 275 -13.28 7.15 11.50
CA THR A 275 -13.18 5.87 10.80
C THR A 275 -13.45 4.69 11.73
N ARG A 276 -12.88 4.69 12.94
CA ARG A 276 -13.10 3.66 13.96
C ARG A 276 -14.58 3.57 14.36
N GLN A 277 -15.22 4.71 14.61
CA GLN A 277 -16.65 4.76 14.97
C GLN A 277 -17.53 4.24 13.85
N GLY A 278 -17.26 4.61 12.60
CA GLY A 278 -17.99 4.09 11.44
C GLY A 278 -17.88 2.57 11.29
N LEU A 279 -16.66 2.04 11.51
CA LEU A 279 -16.41 0.60 11.52
C LEU A 279 -17.22 -0.12 12.61
N LEU A 280 -17.17 0.39 13.85
CA LEU A 280 -17.92 -0.15 14.99
C LEU A 280 -19.42 -0.17 14.72
N GLN A 281 -19.97 0.91 14.15
CA GLN A 281 -21.37 1.03 13.82
C GLN A 281 -21.83 -0.01 12.77
N ILE A 282 -21.01 -0.27 11.75
CA ILE A 282 -21.33 -1.31 10.75
C ILE A 282 -21.23 -2.69 11.39
N ALA A 283 -20.16 -2.95 12.14
CA ALA A 283 -19.92 -4.23 12.78
C ALA A 283 -20.99 -4.59 13.85
N SER A 284 -21.56 -3.60 14.54
CA SER A 284 -22.64 -3.82 15.53
C SER A 284 -23.93 -4.34 14.89
N ALA A 285 -24.15 -4.02 13.62
CA ALA A 285 -25.32 -4.52 12.88
C ALA A 285 -25.15 -5.96 12.34
N TRP A 286 -23.94 -6.55 12.49
CA TRP A 286 -23.61 -7.91 12.08
C TRP A 286 -23.68 -8.86 13.29
N PRO A 287 -24.69 -9.70 13.41
CA PRO A 287 -24.92 -10.53 14.59
C PRO A 287 -24.02 -11.78 14.64
N TYR A 288 -23.37 -12.13 13.52
CA TYR A 288 -22.59 -13.36 13.37
C TYR A 288 -21.09 -13.18 13.67
#